data_658a863f1722e86d333b041eb56f24ec
#
_entry.id   658a863f1722e86d333b041eb56f24ec
#
_cell.length_a   1.000
_cell.length_b   1.000
_cell.length_c   1.000
_cell.angle_alpha   90.00
_cell.angle_beta   90.00
_cell.angle_gamma   90.00
#
_symmetry.space_group_name_H-M   'P 1'
#
loop_
_entity.id
_entity.type
_entity.pdbx_description
1 polymer ?
#
loop_
_entity_poly.entity_id
_entity_poly.type
_entity_poly.pdbx_seq_one_letter_code
_entity_poly.pdbx_strand_id
1 'polypeptide(L)'
;MDKAQRQIWVTFRREGIHCYPAAATDPQLATGDQFDVSFLAHPHRHIFHFKVYIDVFHNDRDIEFIQFKRWLEQLYSGDQSVLQLDYKSCEMIADDLYVQIASRYPDRCVTIDVSEDGENGCTINYNLTQPSLSIKI
;
A
#
# COMPACT_ATOMS: atom_id res chain seq x y z
N MET A 1 -21.30 9.42 -24.79
CA MET A 1 -20.99 9.29 -23.38
C MET A 1 -19.58 8.78 -23.19
N ASP A 2 -18.85 9.42 -22.35
CA ASP A 2 -17.49 9.04 -22.08
C ASP A 2 -17.46 7.85 -21.10
N LYS A 3 -16.85 6.77 -21.53
CA LYS A 3 -16.76 5.56 -20.71
C LYS A 3 -15.36 5.33 -20.17
N ALA A 4 -14.44 6.27 -20.37
CA ALA A 4 -13.09 6.09 -19.91
C ALA A 4 -13.03 6.22 -18.39
N GLN A 5 -12.30 5.33 -17.75
CA GLN A 5 -11.91 5.48 -16.37
C GLN A 5 -10.71 6.42 -16.32
N ARG A 6 -10.82 7.43 -15.51
CA ARG A 6 -9.72 8.40 -15.33
C ARG A 6 -9.24 8.31 -13.91
N GLN A 7 -7.93 8.22 -13.76
CA GLN A 7 -7.31 8.19 -12.45
C GLN A 7 -6.14 9.17 -12.43
N ILE A 8 -5.96 9.84 -11.32
CA ILE A 8 -4.68 10.49 -11.05
C ILE A 8 -3.84 9.53 -10.23
N TRP A 9 -2.54 9.75 -10.19
CA TRP A 9 -1.67 8.96 -9.33
C TRP A 9 -0.57 9.82 -8.75
N VAL A 10 -0.10 9.42 -7.58
CA VAL A 10 1.01 10.07 -6.89
C VAL A 10 1.93 9.02 -6.32
N THR A 11 3.17 9.40 -6.10
CA THR A 11 4.14 8.53 -5.41
C THR A 11 4.70 9.25 -4.20
N PHE A 12 5.03 8.48 -3.20
CA PHE A 12 5.79 8.99 -2.05
C PHE A 12 6.54 7.83 -1.43
N ARG A 13 7.44 8.14 -0.51
CA ARG A 13 8.25 7.10 0.14
C ARG A 13 8.47 7.44 1.60
N ARG A 14 8.66 6.39 2.41
CA ARG A 14 8.97 6.52 3.83
C ARG A 14 9.87 5.37 4.25
N GLU A 15 10.83 5.67 5.08
CA GLU A 15 11.63 4.64 5.71
C GLU A 15 10.80 3.93 6.78
N GLY A 16 10.91 2.60 6.87
CA GLY A 16 10.17 1.82 7.87
C GLY A 16 10.95 0.61 8.32
N ILE A 17 10.60 0.11 9.50
CA ILE A 17 11.15 -1.11 10.08
C ILE A 17 10.02 -2.11 10.26
N HIS A 18 10.23 -3.32 9.79
CA HIS A 18 9.31 -4.42 10.02
C HIS A 18 10.07 -5.75 10.16
N CYS A 19 9.35 -6.80 10.48
CA CYS A 19 9.91 -8.15 10.55
C CYS A 19 8.84 -9.14 10.10
N TYR A 20 9.30 -10.34 9.75
CA TYR A 20 8.41 -11.42 9.35
C TYR A 20 8.68 -12.64 10.26
N PRO A 21 8.02 -12.74 11.42
CA PRO A 21 8.33 -13.77 12.40
C PRO A 21 8.19 -15.20 11.87
N ALA A 22 7.22 -15.46 11.00
CA ALA A 22 7.02 -16.79 10.44
C ALA A 22 8.22 -17.26 9.60
N ALA A 23 9.05 -16.35 9.13
CA ALA A 23 10.23 -16.71 8.33
C ALA A 23 11.22 -17.59 9.10
N ALA A 24 11.23 -17.52 10.43
CA ALA A 24 12.13 -18.31 11.26
C ALA A 24 11.50 -19.65 11.68
N THR A 25 10.21 -19.80 11.57
CA THR A 25 9.50 -20.98 12.11
C THR A 25 8.77 -21.79 11.06
N ASP A 26 8.42 -21.20 9.93
CA ASP A 26 7.73 -21.92 8.86
C ASP A 26 8.73 -22.81 8.11
N PRO A 27 8.52 -24.13 8.05
CA PRO A 27 9.46 -25.03 7.37
C PRO A 27 9.64 -24.76 5.89
N GLN A 28 8.70 -24.08 5.24
CA GLN A 28 8.82 -23.72 3.83
C GLN A 28 9.73 -22.52 3.63
N LEU A 29 9.99 -21.75 4.68
CA LEU A 29 10.79 -20.53 4.63
C LEU A 29 12.13 -20.72 5.34
N ALA A 30 12.12 -21.34 6.52
CA ALA A 30 13.32 -21.60 7.31
C ALA A 30 13.84 -23.01 6.98
N THR A 31 14.40 -23.16 5.79
CA THR A 31 14.79 -24.48 5.27
C THR A 31 16.25 -24.82 5.49
N GLY A 32 17.07 -23.84 5.86
CA GLY A 32 18.52 -24.03 5.96
C GLY A 32 19.24 -23.96 4.62
N ASP A 33 18.53 -23.67 3.55
CA ASP A 33 19.09 -23.50 2.20
C ASP A 33 19.61 -22.07 2.03
N GLN A 34 20.52 -21.88 1.06
CA GLN A 34 21.06 -20.54 0.76
C GLN A 34 19.97 -19.55 0.31
N PHE A 35 18.84 -20.05 -0.18
CA PHE A 35 17.70 -19.22 -0.55
C PHE A 35 16.70 -19.01 0.59
N ASP A 36 17.06 -19.45 1.78
CA ASP A 36 16.26 -19.30 2.97
C ASP A 36 16.08 -17.83 3.32
N VAL A 37 14.87 -17.48 3.71
CA VAL A 37 14.51 -16.10 4.07
C VAL A 37 14.30 -15.93 5.58
N SER A 38 14.82 -16.86 6.38
CA SER A 38 14.65 -16.82 7.84
C SER A 38 15.17 -15.53 8.47
N PHE A 39 16.14 -14.87 7.83
CA PHE A 39 16.66 -13.59 8.31
C PHE A 39 15.57 -12.51 8.38
N LEU A 40 14.48 -12.64 7.64
CA LEU A 40 13.37 -11.70 7.67
C LEU A 40 12.62 -11.70 9.00
N ALA A 41 12.85 -12.70 9.85
CA ALA A 41 12.26 -12.72 11.19
C ALA A 41 12.82 -11.63 12.09
N HIS A 42 14.01 -11.14 11.81
CA HIS A 42 14.61 -10.05 12.56
C HIS A 42 14.13 -8.69 12.03
N PRO A 43 14.00 -7.69 12.89
CA PRO A 43 13.65 -6.34 12.42
C PRO A 43 14.66 -5.86 11.39
N HIS A 44 14.16 -5.31 10.30
CA HIS A 44 15.00 -4.79 9.21
C HIS A 44 14.35 -3.56 8.61
N ARG A 45 15.18 -2.71 8.00
CA ARG A 45 14.74 -1.42 7.46
C ARG A 45 14.67 -1.50 5.96
N HIS A 46 13.64 -0.82 5.41
CA HIS A 46 13.50 -0.59 3.98
C HIS A 46 13.05 0.84 3.75
N ILE A 47 13.27 1.34 2.55
CA ILE A 47 12.56 2.51 2.08
C ILE A 47 11.32 1.98 1.36
N PHE A 48 10.16 2.22 1.96
CA PHE A 48 8.89 1.81 1.38
C PHE A 48 8.47 2.84 0.35
N HIS A 49 8.19 2.37 -0.86
CA HIS A 49 7.70 3.20 -1.95
C HIS A 49 6.23 2.94 -2.14
N PHE A 50 5.48 4.02 -2.23
CA PHE A 50 4.02 3.97 -2.41
C PHE A 50 3.67 4.61 -3.73
N LYS A 51 2.74 3.99 -4.45
CA LYS A 51 2.12 4.60 -5.61
C LYS A 51 0.62 4.40 -5.48
N VAL A 52 -0.13 5.48 -5.53
CA VAL A 52 -1.57 5.45 -5.29
C VAL A 52 -2.29 6.05 -6.48
N TYR A 53 -3.21 5.28 -7.04
CA TYR A 53 -4.09 5.71 -8.12
C TYR A 53 -5.48 5.88 -7.54
N ILE A 54 -6.19 6.92 -7.94
CA ILE A 54 -7.56 7.14 -7.47
C ILE A 54 -8.40 7.69 -8.62
N ASP A 55 -9.64 7.21 -8.70
CA ASP A 55 -10.61 7.67 -9.68
C ASP A 55 -10.84 9.16 -9.57
N VAL A 56 -10.92 9.83 -10.70
CA VAL A 56 -11.42 11.19 -10.81
C VAL A 56 -12.55 11.22 -11.84
N PHE A 57 -13.49 12.13 -11.67
CA PHE A 57 -14.74 12.14 -12.42
C PHE A 57 -14.80 13.22 -13.50
N HIS A 58 -13.81 14.09 -13.54
CA HIS A 58 -13.68 15.08 -14.61
C HIS A 58 -12.21 15.46 -14.77
N ASN A 59 -11.92 16.24 -15.81
CA ASN A 59 -10.56 16.50 -16.25
C ASN A 59 -9.90 17.71 -15.60
N ASP A 60 -10.59 18.43 -14.74
CA ASP A 60 -10.08 19.68 -14.20
C ASP A 60 -9.91 19.60 -12.68
N ARG A 61 -8.96 18.81 -12.26
CA ARG A 61 -8.53 18.75 -10.85
C ARG A 61 -9.64 18.38 -9.88
N ASP A 62 -10.43 17.38 -10.22
CA ASP A 62 -11.41 16.81 -9.30
C ASP A 62 -10.74 16.48 -7.95
N ILE A 63 -9.57 15.86 -8.02
CA ILE A 63 -8.66 15.75 -6.89
C ILE A 63 -7.34 16.33 -7.38
N GLU A 64 -6.85 17.38 -6.72
CA GLU A 64 -5.58 17.99 -7.10
C GLU A 64 -4.44 17.12 -6.56
N PHE A 65 -3.55 16.62 -7.42
CA PHE A 65 -2.62 15.56 -7.02
C PHE A 65 -1.51 16.01 -6.08
N ILE A 66 -1.10 17.28 -6.08
CA ILE A 66 -0.11 17.74 -5.11
C ILE A 66 -0.72 17.78 -3.71
N GLN A 67 -1.96 18.25 -3.58
CA GLN A 67 -2.67 18.24 -2.32
C GLN A 67 -2.91 16.80 -1.84
N PHE A 68 -3.27 15.91 -2.76
CA PHE A 68 -3.49 14.51 -2.45
C PHE A 68 -2.21 13.87 -1.93
N LYS A 69 -1.10 14.09 -2.63
CA LYS A 69 0.21 13.56 -2.22
C LYS A 69 0.60 14.06 -0.84
N ARG A 70 0.44 15.35 -0.58
CA ARG A 70 0.79 15.92 0.72
C ARG A 70 -0.07 15.36 1.85
N TRP A 71 -1.34 15.14 1.57
CA TRP A 71 -2.22 14.53 2.55
C TRP A 71 -1.78 13.09 2.86
N LEU A 72 -1.44 12.30 1.83
CA LEU A 72 -0.95 10.95 2.03
C LEU A 72 0.34 10.94 2.86
N GLU A 73 1.27 11.83 2.53
CA GLU A 73 2.51 11.95 3.29
C GLU A 73 2.24 12.29 4.76
N GLN A 74 1.27 13.13 5.03
CA GLN A 74 0.90 13.51 6.39
C GLN A 74 0.33 12.36 7.21
N LEU A 75 -0.29 11.38 6.57
CA LEU A 75 -0.78 10.20 7.29
C LEU A 75 0.35 9.43 7.97
N TYR A 76 1.55 9.55 7.43
CA TYR A 76 2.75 8.90 7.95
C TYR A 76 3.69 9.88 8.66
N SER A 77 3.27 11.12 8.84
CA SER A 77 4.04 12.08 9.58
C SER A 77 3.79 11.88 11.05
N GLY A 78 4.81 11.73 11.82
CA GLY A 78 4.70 11.62 13.25
C GLY A 78 5.99 12.12 13.85
N ASP A 79 6.18 11.83 15.13
CA ASP A 79 7.40 12.19 15.83
C ASP A 79 8.57 11.31 15.38
N GLN A 80 8.30 10.22 14.67
CA GLN A 80 9.32 9.28 14.25
C GLN A 80 9.64 9.46 12.78
N SER A 81 10.93 9.54 12.47
CA SER A 81 11.39 9.60 11.08
C SER A 81 11.31 8.23 10.40
N VAL A 82 11.23 7.16 11.17
CA VAL A 82 11.15 5.79 10.67
C VAL A 82 9.87 5.16 11.18
N LEU A 83 9.07 4.62 10.28
CA LEU A 83 7.80 4.00 10.62
C LEU A 83 8.03 2.68 11.34
N GLN A 84 7.32 2.47 12.44
CA GLN A 84 7.32 1.19 13.15
C GLN A 84 6.18 0.35 12.61
N LEU A 85 6.51 -0.57 11.72
CA LEU A 85 5.51 -1.34 10.98
C LEU A 85 5.27 -2.73 11.57
N ASP A 86 6.01 -3.08 12.64
CA ASP A 86 5.89 -4.35 13.33
C ASP A 86 6.03 -5.53 12.35
N TYR A 87 4.99 -6.35 12.23
CA TYR A 87 4.99 -7.50 11.34
C TYR A 87 4.31 -7.24 10.00
N LYS A 88 3.99 -6.00 9.67
CA LYS A 88 3.17 -5.73 8.50
C LYS A 88 3.89 -6.00 7.20
N SER A 89 3.24 -6.75 6.33
CA SER A 89 3.66 -6.96 4.95
C SER A 89 3.27 -5.73 4.11
N CYS A 90 3.78 -5.68 2.88
CA CYS A 90 3.37 -4.64 1.94
C CYS A 90 1.86 -4.66 1.71
N GLU A 91 1.24 -5.85 1.66
CA GLU A 91 -0.19 -6.00 1.48
C GLU A 91 -0.99 -5.41 2.65
N MET A 92 -0.53 -5.67 3.86
CA MET A 92 -1.18 -5.12 5.07
C MET A 92 -1.03 -3.61 5.12
N ILE A 93 0.12 -3.10 4.74
CA ILE A 93 0.37 -1.66 4.67
C ILE A 93 -0.57 -1.01 3.66
N ALA A 94 -0.75 -1.64 2.49
CA ALA A 94 -1.66 -1.14 1.46
C ALA A 94 -3.11 -1.11 1.96
N ASP A 95 -3.56 -2.17 2.64
CA ASP A 95 -4.92 -2.22 3.18
C ASP A 95 -5.15 -1.14 4.22
N ASP A 96 -4.19 -0.90 5.11
CA ASP A 96 -4.29 0.16 6.11
C ASP A 96 -4.41 1.53 5.45
N LEU A 97 -3.63 1.77 4.40
CA LEU A 97 -3.67 3.03 3.68
C LEU A 97 -5.01 3.18 2.95
N TYR A 98 -5.52 2.11 2.35
CA TYR A 98 -6.81 2.17 1.67
C TYR A 98 -7.94 2.59 2.59
N VAL A 99 -7.96 2.11 3.83
CA VAL A 99 -8.99 2.50 4.80
C VAL A 99 -9.01 4.02 4.98
N GLN A 100 -7.83 4.64 5.08
CA GLN A 100 -7.72 6.09 5.22
C GLN A 100 -8.21 6.81 3.96
N ILE A 101 -7.83 6.31 2.79
CA ILE A 101 -8.23 6.92 1.51
C ILE A 101 -9.74 6.80 1.32
N ALA A 102 -10.30 5.62 1.55
CA ALA A 102 -11.74 5.39 1.38
C ALA A 102 -12.59 6.22 2.35
N SER A 103 -12.05 6.50 3.52
CA SER A 103 -12.73 7.34 4.50
C SER A 103 -12.85 8.79 4.02
N ARG A 104 -11.83 9.30 3.37
CA ARG A 104 -11.83 10.68 2.87
C ARG A 104 -12.48 10.80 1.49
N TYR A 105 -12.27 9.81 0.64
CA TYR A 105 -12.74 9.81 -0.75
C TYR A 105 -13.56 8.55 -1.01
N PRO A 106 -14.79 8.49 -0.50
CA PRO A 106 -15.63 7.30 -0.70
C PRO A 106 -16.06 7.15 -2.15
N ASP A 107 -16.45 5.92 -2.50
CA ASP A 107 -17.05 5.61 -3.80
C ASP A 107 -16.10 5.85 -4.98
N ARG A 108 -14.83 5.57 -4.78
CA ARG A 108 -13.82 5.65 -5.85
C ARG A 108 -12.99 4.38 -5.89
N CYS A 109 -12.69 3.92 -7.09
CA CYS A 109 -11.72 2.85 -7.24
C CYS A 109 -10.33 3.40 -6.94
N VAL A 110 -9.55 2.61 -6.20
CA VAL A 110 -8.20 2.97 -5.79
C VAL A 110 -7.30 1.79 -6.08
N THR A 111 -6.10 2.06 -6.55
CA THR A 111 -5.05 1.05 -6.69
C THR A 111 -3.86 1.51 -5.88
N ILE A 112 -3.29 0.63 -5.07
CA ILE A 112 -2.15 0.94 -4.24
C ILE A 112 -1.02 -0.03 -4.52
N ASP A 113 0.15 0.50 -4.87
CA ASP A 113 1.40 -0.25 -4.91
C ASP A 113 2.18 0.09 -3.67
N VAL A 114 2.67 -0.93 -2.97
CA VAL A 114 3.64 -0.76 -1.88
C VAL A 114 4.81 -1.67 -2.18
N SER A 115 6.01 -1.11 -2.18
CA SER A 115 7.22 -1.89 -2.45
C SER A 115 8.31 -1.58 -1.43
N GLU A 116 9.20 -2.55 -1.28
CA GLU A 116 10.40 -2.44 -0.47
C GLU A 116 11.55 -2.04 -1.38
N ASP A 117 12.12 -0.87 -1.15
CA ASP A 117 13.27 -0.34 -1.89
C ASP A 117 13.03 -0.22 -3.40
N GLY A 118 11.76 -0.24 -3.82
CA GLY A 118 11.40 -0.21 -5.23
C GLY A 118 11.71 -1.49 -5.98
N GLU A 119 12.03 -2.58 -5.29
CA GLU A 119 12.48 -3.82 -5.92
C GLU A 119 11.44 -4.93 -5.90
N ASN A 120 10.69 -5.04 -4.85
CA ASN A 120 9.59 -6.01 -4.72
C ASN A 120 8.48 -5.42 -3.88
N GLY A 121 7.29 -5.88 -4.14
CA GLY A 121 6.14 -5.36 -3.42
C GLY A 121 4.84 -5.97 -3.91
N CYS A 122 3.75 -5.28 -3.65
CA CYS A 122 2.43 -5.71 -4.04
C CYS A 122 1.67 -4.58 -4.72
N THR A 123 0.67 -4.97 -5.51
CA THR A 123 -0.31 -4.07 -6.08
C THR A 123 -1.69 -4.60 -5.73
N ILE A 124 -2.53 -3.76 -5.14
CA ILE A 124 -3.89 -4.13 -4.80
C ILE A 124 -4.85 -3.16 -5.46
N ASN A 125 -5.83 -3.71 -6.17
CA ASN A 125 -6.89 -2.96 -6.83
C ASN A 125 -8.14 -3.03 -5.97
N TYR A 126 -8.59 -1.90 -5.48
CA TYR A 126 -9.81 -1.78 -4.67
C TYR A 126 -10.92 -1.25 -5.57
N ASN A 127 -11.69 -2.19 -6.13
CA ASN A 127 -12.71 -1.88 -7.11
C ASN A 127 -14.11 -1.88 -6.53
N LEU A 128 -14.85 -0.81 -6.79
CA LEU A 128 -16.23 -0.71 -6.32
C LEU A 128 -17.18 -1.58 -7.12
N THR A 129 -16.75 -2.06 -8.26
CA THR A 129 -17.59 -2.91 -9.09
C THR A 129 -17.74 -4.32 -8.55
N GLN A 130 -17.02 -4.66 -7.50
CA GLN A 130 -17.08 -5.96 -6.87
C GLN A 130 -18.27 -6.21 -5.95
N PRO A 131 -18.97 -5.20 -5.45
CA PRO A 131 -20.01 -5.45 -4.45
C PRO A 131 -21.11 -6.38 -4.91
N SER A 132 -21.42 -6.39 -6.18
CA SER A 132 -22.43 -7.29 -6.66
C SER A 132 -22.04 -8.75 -6.49
N LEU A 133 -20.76 -9.05 -6.43
CA LEU A 133 -20.28 -10.39 -6.24
C LEU A 133 -20.36 -10.83 -4.79
N SER A 134 -20.17 -9.91 -3.90
CA SER A 134 -20.19 -10.23 -2.48
C SER A 134 -21.57 -10.35 -1.95
N ILE A 135 -22.51 -9.83 -2.65
CA ILE A 135 -23.83 -9.81 -2.16
C ILE A 135 -24.57 -11.01 -2.35
N LYS A 136 -24.27 -11.55 -3.22
CA LYS A 136 -24.98 -12.47 -3.47
C LYS A 136 -25.16 -13.40 -2.73
N ILE A 137 -25.29 -13.23 -2.40
CA ILE A 137 -25.42 -13.73 -1.90
C ILE A 137 -25.80 -14.21 -1.39
#